data_323d5fb0ae3de2db5e9553d29ac79d57
#
_entry.id   323d5fb0ae3de2db5e9553d29ac79d57
#
_cell.length_a   1.000
_cell.length_b   1.000
_cell.length_c   1.000
_cell.angle_alpha   90.00
_cell.angle_beta   90.00
_cell.angle_gamma   90.00
#
_symmetry.space_group_name_H-M   'P 1'
#
loop_
_entity.id
_entity.type
_entity.pdbx_description
1 polymer ?
#
loop_
_entity_poly.entity_id
_entity_poly.type
_entity_poly.pdbx_seq_one_letter_code
_entity_poly.pdbx_strand_id
1 'polypeptide(L)'
;MSEIRAGIGIWASRHLDPKVAGPYAAALQATGQIDYAVIWDQLTSWWPNKLFTPDNTPLAAEFPDIDSLQDPFATMAFALSAVDQLGFAICTDALRRDAPELAQTMLTLASSTAGSALLSLGAGEMRNIGPFGRKRSLGLKRLNETLQVLRLLWTAREPVDFDGEIFKLKDAFIGNAGKDRRPEVIAMGGGPRLTEMALKHADGFGTGAPFVYADPVRYRDLVRGHRQTLKDLGRADDTFHFALHHIAFITKGKDDFEQYVDNPLVKWYAATGGRINQRDWEPEGIEPVMPLDWHYAFHMKPNSMTFDELKAVTDRVTPEMVRKTFFYGTPDDIAKEIRPFVEAGSTINLIADFGPILVPVEPEATIEASAEICRLIKQGGPKD
;
A
#
# COMPACT_ATOMS: atom_id res chain seq x y z
N MET A 1 -10.35 14.21 17.78
CA MET A 1 -10.38 13.62 16.41
C MET A 1 -8.94 13.29 16.04
N SER A 2 -8.67 12.10 15.54
CA SER A 2 -7.33 11.74 15.06
C SER A 2 -6.94 12.65 13.90
N GLU A 3 -5.69 13.11 13.87
CA GLU A 3 -5.16 13.89 12.76
C GLU A 3 -5.17 13.08 11.46
N ILE A 4 -5.58 13.68 10.35
CA ILE A 4 -5.55 13.04 9.04
C ILE A 4 -4.12 13.10 8.50
N ARG A 5 -3.54 11.94 8.25
CA ARG A 5 -2.20 11.77 7.69
C ARG A 5 -2.28 11.28 6.25
N ALA A 6 -1.38 11.76 5.40
CA ALA A 6 -1.31 11.41 3.98
C ALA A 6 0.12 11.12 3.53
N GLY A 7 0.27 10.16 2.62
CA GLY A 7 1.57 9.78 2.09
C GLY A 7 1.51 9.44 0.61
N ILE A 8 2.66 9.56 -0.05
CA ILE A 8 2.81 9.24 -1.47
C ILE A 8 3.96 8.27 -1.72
N GLY A 9 3.85 7.51 -2.81
CA GLY A 9 4.80 6.50 -3.20
C GLY A 9 6.16 7.07 -3.62
N ILE A 10 7.24 6.40 -3.20
CA ILE A 10 8.56 6.51 -3.81
C ILE A 10 8.70 5.36 -4.81
N TRP A 11 9.06 5.70 -6.04
CA TRP A 11 9.37 4.66 -7.01
C TRP A 11 10.79 4.16 -6.82
N ALA A 12 10.93 2.83 -6.69
CA ALA A 12 12.19 2.17 -6.35
C ALA A 12 12.57 1.13 -7.41
N SER A 13 13.21 1.58 -8.49
CA SER A 13 13.76 0.71 -9.53
C SER A 13 15.28 0.62 -9.44
N ARG A 14 15.86 -0.59 -9.62
CA ARG A 14 17.32 -0.80 -9.73
C ARG A 14 17.92 -0.27 -11.01
N HIS A 15 17.11 0.21 -11.96
CA HIS A 15 17.58 0.99 -13.10
C HIS A 15 18.03 2.41 -12.70
N LEU A 16 17.67 2.84 -11.48
CA LEU A 16 18.08 4.10 -10.88
C LEU A 16 19.10 3.87 -9.76
N ASP A 17 19.99 4.83 -9.55
CA ASP A 17 20.85 4.84 -8.36
C ASP A 17 19.94 4.98 -7.11
N PRO A 18 20.02 4.09 -6.11
CA PRO A 18 19.20 4.19 -4.90
C PRO A 18 19.39 5.50 -4.15
N LYS A 19 20.49 6.21 -4.34
CA LYS A 19 20.75 7.53 -3.74
C LYS A 19 19.76 8.60 -4.20
N VAL A 20 19.08 8.44 -5.34
CA VAL A 20 18.05 9.39 -5.79
C VAL A 20 16.86 9.47 -4.83
N ALA A 21 16.68 8.46 -3.99
CA ALA A 21 15.64 8.45 -2.96
C ALA A 21 15.82 9.58 -1.93
N GLY A 22 17.05 9.99 -1.64
CA GLY A 22 17.33 11.09 -0.69
C GLY A 22 16.81 12.44 -1.19
N PRO A 23 17.28 12.97 -2.34
CA PRO A 23 16.73 14.19 -2.94
C PRO A 23 15.21 14.16 -3.12
N TYR A 24 14.66 13.02 -3.55
CA TYR A 24 13.23 12.86 -3.70
C TYR A 24 12.50 13.04 -2.35
N ALA A 25 12.96 12.37 -1.29
CA ALA A 25 12.38 12.50 0.05
C ALA A 25 12.51 13.94 0.59
N ALA A 26 13.64 14.61 0.33
CA ALA A 26 13.81 16.03 0.69
C ALA A 26 12.80 16.93 0.00
N ALA A 27 12.49 16.68 -1.27
CA ALA A 27 11.47 17.40 -2.00
C ALA A 27 10.05 17.13 -1.43
N LEU A 28 9.75 15.88 -1.04
CA LEU A 28 8.50 15.56 -0.35
C LEU A 28 8.36 16.34 0.98
N GLN A 29 9.41 16.33 1.81
CA GLN A 29 9.42 17.06 3.07
C GLN A 29 9.24 18.56 2.87
N ALA A 30 9.87 19.14 1.85
CA ALA A 30 9.81 20.57 1.57
C ALA A 30 8.41 21.07 1.24
N THR A 31 7.50 20.20 0.78
CA THR A 31 6.09 20.59 0.52
C THR A 31 5.32 20.93 1.80
N GLY A 32 5.72 20.38 2.95
CA GLY A 32 5.00 20.51 4.23
C GLY A 32 3.59 19.91 4.24
N GLN A 33 3.21 19.18 3.17
CA GLN A 33 1.87 18.60 3.01
C GLN A 33 1.86 17.07 3.10
N ILE A 34 3.01 16.43 2.94
CA ILE A 34 3.17 14.99 2.87
C ILE A 34 3.72 14.49 4.21
N ASP A 35 3.00 13.57 4.86
CA ASP A 35 3.41 13.01 6.15
C ASP A 35 4.27 11.77 6.01
N TYR A 36 4.10 11.01 4.91
CA TYR A 36 4.81 9.76 4.68
C TYR A 36 5.40 9.65 3.28
N ALA A 37 6.67 9.26 3.20
CA ALA A 37 7.23 8.58 2.05
C ALA A 37 6.82 7.09 2.09
N VAL A 38 6.18 6.58 1.04
CA VAL A 38 5.63 5.22 1.01
C VAL A 38 6.41 4.34 0.04
N ILE A 39 6.74 3.12 0.44
CA ILE A 39 7.39 2.14 -0.44
C ILE A 39 6.79 0.76 -0.24
N TRP A 40 6.61 0.01 -1.36
CA TRP A 40 6.08 -1.34 -1.36
C TRP A 40 7.19 -2.37 -1.54
N ASP A 41 7.21 -3.38 -0.68
CA ASP A 41 8.15 -4.50 -0.74
C ASP A 41 7.69 -5.52 -1.78
N GLN A 42 8.29 -5.48 -2.96
CA GLN A 42 7.93 -6.32 -4.08
C GLN A 42 9.16 -7.03 -4.65
N LEU A 43 9.03 -8.31 -5.00
CA LEU A 43 10.02 -9.08 -5.78
C LEU A 43 9.62 -9.15 -7.25
N THR A 44 8.33 -9.10 -7.52
CA THR A 44 7.75 -9.09 -8.85
C THR A 44 6.73 -7.96 -8.94
N SER A 45 6.78 -7.20 -10.01
CA SER A 45 5.83 -6.14 -10.32
C SER A 45 4.39 -6.68 -10.42
N TRP A 46 3.41 -5.80 -10.29
CA TRP A 46 2.01 -6.11 -10.63
C TRP A 46 1.84 -6.30 -12.14
N TRP A 47 2.59 -5.54 -12.92
CA TRP A 47 2.52 -5.57 -14.38
C TRP A 47 3.41 -6.66 -14.96
N PRO A 48 2.90 -7.43 -15.95
CA PRO A 48 3.71 -8.41 -16.67
C PRO A 48 4.78 -7.72 -17.52
N ASN A 49 6.02 -8.21 -17.47
CA ASN A 49 7.09 -7.71 -18.35
C ASN A 49 6.73 -7.82 -19.84
N LYS A 50 5.92 -8.80 -20.25
CA LYS A 50 5.49 -8.97 -21.64
C LYS A 50 4.55 -7.87 -22.14
N LEU A 51 3.89 -7.13 -21.24
CA LEU A 51 3.12 -5.92 -21.57
C LEU A 51 3.93 -4.63 -21.38
N PHE A 52 5.08 -4.71 -20.71
CA PHE A 52 5.95 -3.56 -20.49
C PHE A 52 6.86 -3.36 -21.71
N THR A 53 6.33 -2.70 -22.73
CA THR A 53 6.99 -2.47 -24.04
C THR A 53 6.92 -1.00 -24.41
N PRO A 54 7.83 -0.50 -25.27
CA PRO A 54 7.79 0.90 -25.74
C PRO A 54 6.47 1.31 -26.40
N ASP A 55 5.74 0.37 -26.99
CA ASP A 55 4.42 0.63 -27.57
C ASP A 55 3.34 0.90 -26.51
N ASN A 56 3.52 0.33 -25.32
CA ASN A 56 2.56 0.44 -24.21
C ASN A 56 2.95 1.49 -23.18
N THR A 57 4.23 1.81 -23.05
CA THR A 57 4.73 2.83 -22.13
C THR A 57 6.07 3.42 -22.58
N PRO A 58 6.23 4.76 -22.58
CA PRO A 58 7.52 5.40 -22.86
C PRO A 58 8.64 4.94 -21.91
N LEU A 59 8.28 4.58 -20.68
CA LEU A 59 9.20 4.13 -19.65
C LEU A 59 9.99 2.88 -20.06
N ALA A 60 9.40 2.00 -20.87
CA ALA A 60 10.08 0.79 -21.37
C ALA A 60 11.18 1.08 -22.40
N ALA A 61 11.29 2.30 -22.91
CA ALA A 61 12.42 2.73 -23.70
C ALA A 61 13.68 3.00 -22.84
N GLU A 62 13.48 3.37 -21.57
CA GLU A 62 14.53 3.67 -20.61
C GLU A 62 14.85 2.49 -19.68
N PHE A 63 13.83 1.75 -19.29
CA PHE A 63 13.93 0.62 -18.37
C PHE A 63 13.58 -0.69 -19.10
N PRO A 64 14.55 -1.61 -19.25
CA PRO A 64 14.34 -2.86 -20.00
C PRO A 64 13.31 -3.80 -19.37
N ASP A 65 13.03 -3.68 -18.08
CA ASP A 65 12.06 -4.48 -17.35
C ASP A 65 11.46 -3.71 -16.16
N ILE A 66 10.27 -4.10 -15.75
CA ILE A 66 9.57 -3.49 -14.61
C ILE A 66 9.81 -4.26 -13.30
N ASP A 67 10.45 -5.42 -13.33
CA ASP A 67 10.73 -6.26 -12.16
C ASP A 67 12.05 -5.95 -11.47
N SER A 68 12.87 -5.06 -12.02
CA SER A 68 14.10 -4.59 -11.37
C SER A 68 13.80 -3.64 -10.21
N LEU A 69 13.16 -4.15 -9.17
CA LEU A 69 12.72 -3.40 -7.99
C LEU A 69 13.81 -3.39 -6.91
N GLN A 70 14.01 -2.24 -6.27
CA GLN A 70 14.93 -2.09 -5.14
C GLN A 70 14.36 -2.72 -3.86
N ASP A 71 15.25 -3.07 -2.92
CA ASP A 71 14.84 -3.45 -1.56
C ASP A 71 14.28 -2.21 -0.84
N PRO A 72 13.04 -2.25 -0.33
CA PRO A 72 12.37 -1.08 0.23
C PRO A 72 13.02 -0.54 1.50
N PHE A 73 13.61 -1.41 2.33
CA PHE A 73 14.25 -0.99 3.58
C PHE A 73 15.58 -0.29 3.30
N ALA A 74 16.35 -0.82 2.34
CA ALA A 74 17.58 -0.17 1.88
C ALA A 74 17.27 1.18 1.21
N THR A 75 16.30 1.24 0.32
CA THR A 75 15.88 2.49 -0.34
C THR A 75 15.37 3.51 0.66
N MET A 76 14.58 3.08 1.65
CA MET A 76 14.09 3.97 2.70
C MET A 76 15.22 4.53 3.56
N ALA A 77 16.29 3.75 3.82
CA ALA A 77 17.45 4.26 4.53
C ALA A 77 18.15 5.40 3.74
N PHE A 78 18.26 5.28 2.41
CA PHE A 78 18.76 6.38 1.58
C PHE A 78 17.82 7.60 1.61
N ALA A 79 16.49 7.39 1.54
CA ALA A 79 15.51 8.47 1.62
C ALA A 79 15.63 9.23 2.95
N LEU A 80 15.65 8.51 4.07
CA LEU A 80 15.70 9.08 5.41
C LEU A 80 17.03 9.75 5.75
N SER A 81 18.12 9.45 5.03
CA SER A 81 19.40 10.12 5.21
C SER A 81 19.39 11.61 4.83
N ALA A 82 18.37 12.06 4.08
CA ALA A 82 18.27 13.44 3.57
C ALA A 82 17.14 14.26 4.25
N VAL A 83 16.43 13.69 5.21
CA VAL A 83 15.27 14.31 5.88
C VAL A 83 15.32 14.09 7.38
N ASP A 84 14.61 14.95 8.15
CA ASP A 84 14.56 14.89 9.60
C ASP A 84 13.14 14.88 10.19
N GLN A 85 12.12 15.27 9.40
CA GLN A 85 10.73 15.39 9.84
C GLN A 85 9.77 14.49 9.05
N LEU A 86 10.14 14.07 7.83
CA LEU A 86 9.29 13.24 6.99
C LEU A 86 9.13 11.85 7.62
N GLY A 87 7.89 11.43 7.84
CA GLY A 87 7.57 10.05 8.20
C GLY A 87 7.75 9.09 7.03
N PHE A 88 7.69 7.81 7.32
CA PHE A 88 7.77 6.79 6.29
C PHE A 88 6.77 5.65 6.51
N ALA A 89 6.35 5.01 5.44
CA ALA A 89 5.52 3.82 5.45
C ALA A 89 6.15 2.73 4.56
N ILE A 90 6.41 1.55 5.12
CA ILE A 90 6.87 0.38 4.36
C ILE A 90 5.75 -0.65 4.34
N CYS A 91 5.34 -1.05 3.13
CA CYS A 91 4.31 -2.05 2.91
C CYS A 91 4.98 -3.38 2.56
N THR A 92 4.89 -4.37 3.43
CA THR A 92 5.49 -5.70 3.24
C THR A 92 4.53 -6.82 3.68
N ASP A 93 5.00 -8.05 3.72
CA ASP A 93 4.23 -9.19 4.20
C ASP A 93 5.02 -10.08 5.19
N ALA A 94 4.27 -10.78 6.02
CA ALA A 94 4.81 -11.61 7.08
C ALA A 94 5.51 -12.90 6.57
N LEU A 95 5.38 -13.26 5.30
CA LEU A 95 6.05 -14.44 4.72
C LEU A 95 7.45 -14.14 4.20
N ARG A 96 7.78 -12.87 3.97
CA ARG A 96 9.04 -12.46 3.35
C ARG A 96 10.08 -11.97 4.35
N ARG A 97 9.64 -11.43 5.48
CA ARG A 97 10.51 -10.85 6.52
C ARG A 97 10.22 -11.53 7.85
N ASP A 98 11.24 -11.92 8.56
CA ASP A 98 11.10 -12.48 9.89
C ASP A 98 10.84 -11.39 10.92
N ALA A 99 10.01 -11.69 11.92
CA ALA A 99 9.53 -10.69 12.87
C ALA A 99 10.64 -10.04 13.71
N PRO A 100 11.66 -10.75 14.25
CA PRO A 100 12.73 -10.14 15.02
C PRO A 100 13.59 -9.16 14.20
N GLU A 101 14.00 -9.57 12.98
CA GLU A 101 14.80 -8.73 12.08
C GLU A 101 13.98 -7.53 11.60
N LEU A 102 12.70 -7.72 11.31
CA LEU A 102 11.79 -6.65 10.95
C LEU A 102 11.61 -5.65 12.10
N ALA A 103 11.50 -6.14 13.34
CA ALA A 103 11.43 -5.29 14.54
C ALA A 103 12.66 -4.41 14.68
N GLN A 104 13.87 -4.98 14.53
CA GLN A 104 15.13 -4.25 14.60
C GLN A 104 15.26 -3.21 13.47
N THR A 105 14.99 -3.62 12.23
CA THR A 105 15.11 -2.75 11.07
C THR A 105 14.19 -1.54 11.17
N MET A 106 12.93 -1.76 11.55
CA MET A 106 11.96 -0.67 11.69
C MET A 106 12.31 0.30 12.80
N LEU A 107 12.85 -0.16 13.96
CA LEU A 107 13.37 0.73 15.00
C LEU A 107 14.58 1.54 14.52
N THR A 108 15.47 0.92 13.75
CA THR A 108 16.63 1.61 13.16
C THR A 108 16.19 2.73 12.24
N LEU A 109 15.26 2.46 11.31
CA LEU A 109 14.72 3.48 10.40
C LEU A 109 13.95 4.56 11.15
N ALA A 110 13.13 4.20 12.15
CA ALA A 110 12.39 5.15 12.97
C ALA A 110 13.31 6.10 13.77
N SER A 111 14.52 5.68 14.08
CA SER A 111 15.51 6.54 14.76
C SER A 111 16.11 7.63 13.85
N SER A 112 15.95 7.51 12.54
CA SER A 112 16.56 8.41 11.54
C SER A 112 15.70 9.66 11.25
N THR A 113 14.45 9.72 11.73
CA THR A 113 13.56 10.86 11.50
C THR A 113 12.72 11.17 12.74
N ALA A 114 12.27 12.41 12.89
CA ALA A 114 11.26 12.80 13.87
C ALA A 114 9.84 12.47 13.42
N GLY A 115 9.62 12.21 12.14
CA GLY A 115 8.34 11.78 11.57
C GLY A 115 7.90 10.39 12.04
N SER A 116 6.64 10.06 11.83
CA SER A 116 6.06 8.76 12.20
C SER A 116 6.61 7.62 11.33
N ALA A 117 6.85 6.46 11.94
CA ALA A 117 7.25 5.24 11.25
C ALA A 117 6.07 4.27 11.17
N LEU A 118 5.67 3.88 9.96
CA LEU A 118 4.52 3.01 9.70
C LEU A 118 4.97 1.73 9.00
N LEU A 119 4.59 0.59 9.56
CA LEU A 119 4.71 -0.72 8.92
C LEU A 119 3.33 -1.21 8.49
N SER A 120 3.06 -1.28 7.19
CA SER A 120 1.86 -1.88 6.64
C SER A 120 2.14 -3.35 6.32
N LEU A 121 1.53 -4.28 7.07
CA LEU A 121 1.88 -5.69 7.05
C LEU A 121 0.74 -6.57 6.55
N GLY A 122 0.97 -7.26 5.42
CA GLY A 122 0.03 -8.18 4.79
C GLY A 122 0.33 -9.65 5.06
N ALA A 123 -0.59 -10.51 4.61
CA ALA A 123 -0.44 -11.97 4.68
C ALA A 123 0.30 -12.59 3.48
N GLY A 124 0.81 -11.77 2.57
CA GLY A 124 1.55 -12.15 1.36
C GLY A 124 0.70 -12.23 0.10
N GLU A 125 1.35 -12.00 -1.03
CA GLU A 125 0.77 -12.07 -2.38
C GLU A 125 1.48 -13.13 -3.21
N MET A 126 0.72 -13.93 -3.97
CA MET A 126 1.26 -15.08 -4.71
C MET A 126 2.46 -14.71 -5.60
N ARG A 127 2.42 -13.55 -6.29
CA ARG A 127 3.50 -13.10 -7.17
C ARG A 127 4.84 -12.91 -6.45
N ASN A 128 4.80 -12.53 -5.18
CA ASN A 128 5.99 -12.29 -4.33
C ASN A 128 6.37 -13.52 -3.48
N ILE A 129 5.54 -14.55 -3.43
CA ILE A 129 5.66 -15.68 -2.51
C ILE A 129 5.92 -16.99 -3.25
N GLY A 130 5.01 -17.41 -4.15
CA GLY A 130 5.04 -18.73 -4.80
C GLY A 130 6.27 -18.96 -5.66
N PRO A 131 6.61 -18.06 -6.61
CA PRO A 131 7.80 -18.22 -7.46
C PRO A 131 9.12 -18.28 -6.67
N PHE A 132 9.13 -17.77 -5.45
CA PHE A 132 10.31 -17.73 -4.56
C PHE A 132 10.30 -18.83 -3.49
N GLY A 133 9.52 -19.90 -3.71
CA GLY A 133 9.54 -21.11 -2.87
C GLY A 133 8.82 -21.00 -1.53
N ARG A 134 8.07 -19.93 -1.27
CA ARG A 134 7.32 -19.77 -0.02
C ARG A 134 5.87 -20.22 -0.17
N LYS A 135 5.26 -20.66 0.94
CA LYS A 135 3.88 -21.19 0.97
C LYS A 135 2.89 -20.09 1.41
N ARG A 136 2.06 -19.59 0.46
CA ARG A 136 1.05 -18.56 0.74
C ARG A 136 0.01 -19.01 1.80
N SER A 137 -0.26 -20.32 1.90
CA SER A 137 -1.18 -20.89 2.89
C SER A 137 -0.79 -20.60 4.35
N LEU A 138 0.48 -20.32 4.62
CA LEU A 138 0.96 -19.95 5.96
C LEU A 138 0.76 -18.45 6.29
N GLY A 139 0.34 -17.63 5.33
CA GLY A 139 0.37 -16.18 5.43
C GLY A 139 -0.40 -15.60 6.60
N LEU A 140 -1.67 -16.02 6.80
CA LEU A 140 -2.46 -15.51 7.93
C LEU A 140 -1.94 -15.96 9.28
N LYS A 141 -1.49 -17.22 9.39
CA LYS A 141 -0.93 -17.73 10.64
C LYS A 141 0.34 -16.97 11.01
N ARG A 142 1.24 -16.79 10.02
CA ARG A 142 2.48 -16.06 10.23
C ARG A 142 2.24 -14.58 10.53
N LEU A 143 1.27 -13.93 9.84
CA LEU A 143 0.87 -12.56 10.11
C LEU A 143 0.41 -12.39 11.57
N ASN A 144 -0.44 -13.29 12.07
CA ASN A 144 -0.93 -13.24 13.43
C ASN A 144 0.20 -13.24 14.46
N GLU A 145 1.16 -14.15 14.31
CA GLU A 145 2.29 -14.23 15.25
C GLU A 145 3.29 -13.09 15.03
N THR A 146 3.51 -12.65 13.78
CA THR A 146 4.37 -11.49 13.49
C THR A 146 3.85 -10.24 14.20
N LEU A 147 2.54 -9.96 14.15
CA LEU A 147 1.95 -8.80 14.86
C LEU A 147 2.20 -8.87 16.36
N GLN A 148 2.07 -10.06 16.95
CA GLN A 148 2.32 -10.27 18.39
C GLN A 148 3.79 -10.11 18.76
N VAL A 149 4.70 -10.71 17.98
CA VAL A 149 6.15 -10.64 18.20
C VAL A 149 6.67 -9.21 18.02
N LEU A 150 6.23 -8.49 16.99
CA LEU A 150 6.59 -7.07 16.81
C LEU A 150 6.17 -6.24 18.01
N ARG A 151 4.91 -6.36 18.43
CA ARG A 151 4.42 -5.63 19.60
C ARG A 151 5.21 -5.99 20.85
N LEU A 152 5.46 -7.29 21.10
CA LEU A 152 6.23 -7.77 22.23
C LEU A 152 7.64 -7.17 22.25
N LEU A 153 8.39 -7.29 21.15
CA LEU A 153 9.77 -6.80 21.06
C LEU A 153 9.87 -5.28 21.13
N TRP A 154 8.90 -4.53 20.60
CA TRP A 154 8.89 -3.06 20.65
C TRP A 154 8.48 -2.49 22.00
N THR A 155 7.74 -3.24 22.82
CA THR A 155 7.27 -2.75 24.14
C THR A 155 8.02 -3.31 25.33
N ALA A 156 8.60 -4.51 25.21
CA ALA A 156 9.34 -5.14 26.30
C ALA A 156 10.57 -4.32 26.72
N ARG A 157 10.75 -4.16 28.01
CA ARG A 157 11.91 -3.46 28.63
C ARG A 157 12.97 -4.41 29.17
N GLU A 158 12.64 -5.70 29.22
CA GLU A 158 13.44 -6.82 29.68
C GLU A 158 13.33 -7.98 28.68
N PRO A 159 14.19 -9.01 28.77
CA PRO A 159 14.08 -10.21 27.96
C PRO A 159 12.72 -10.88 28.10
N VAL A 160 12.17 -11.38 26.98
CA VAL A 160 10.83 -11.97 26.88
C VAL A 160 10.84 -13.30 26.18
N ASP A 161 9.88 -14.13 26.52
CA ASP A 161 9.60 -15.40 25.86
C ASP A 161 8.34 -15.27 24.99
N PHE A 162 8.30 -16.00 23.89
CA PHE A 162 7.11 -16.17 23.06
C PHE A 162 7.05 -17.60 22.53
N ASP A 163 5.97 -18.31 22.85
CA ASP A 163 5.76 -19.71 22.46
C ASP A 163 4.62 -19.82 21.43
N GLY A 164 4.87 -19.34 20.21
CA GLY A 164 3.95 -19.48 19.07
C GLY A 164 4.10 -20.83 18.35
N GLU A 165 3.39 -21.03 17.28
CA GLU A 165 3.59 -22.17 16.40
C GLU A 165 4.70 -21.92 15.35
N ILE A 166 4.89 -20.67 14.93
CA ILE A 166 5.87 -20.22 13.94
C ILE A 166 7.13 -19.68 14.65
N PHE A 167 6.93 -18.76 15.59
CA PHE A 167 8.04 -18.12 16.31
C PHE A 167 8.18 -18.73 17.71
N LYS A 168 9.40 -19.11 18.07
CA LYS A 168 9.80 -19.58 19.40
C LYS A 168 10.90 -18.66 19.89
N LEU A 169 10.56 -17.74 20.78
CA LEU A 169 11.54 -16.83 21.37
C LEU A 169 11.81 -17.26 22.81
N LYS A 170 13.08 -17.23 23.20
CA LYS A 170 13.53 -17.49 24.56
C LYS A 170 14.54 -16.43 24.97
N ASP A 171 14.30 -15.75 26.09
CA ASP A 171 15.15 -14.66 26.59
C ASP A 171 15.45 -13.59 25.51
N ALA A 172 14.47 -13.32 24.61
CA ALA A 172 14.65 -12.44 23.46
C ALA A 172 14.57 -10.97 23.87
N PHE A 173 15.56 -10.18 23.45
CA PHE A 173 15.61 -8.76 23.76
C PHE A 173 16.39 -7.98 22.68
N ILE A 174 15.80 -6.92 22.14
CA ILE A 174 16.42 -6.06 21.12
C ILE A 174 16.89 -4.70 21.66
N GLY A 175 17.07 -4.57 22.98
CA GLY A 175 17.46 -3.32 23.65
C GLY A 175 16.29 -2.36 23.84
N ASN A 176 16.54 -1.20 24.48
CA ASN A 176 15.51 -0.21 24.83
C ASN A 176 15.53 1.05 23.96
N ALA A 177 16.64 1.32 23.25
CA ALA A 177 16.78 2.52 22.45
C ALA A 177 15.69 2.59 21.34
N GLY A 178 15.07 3.75 21.20
CA GLY A 178 14.06 4.01 20.15
C GLY A 178 12.65 3.52 20.47
N LYS A 179 12.44 2.72 21.51
CA LYS A 179 11.13 2.12 21.82
C LYS A 179 10.06 3.12 22.30
N ASP A 180 10.45 4.28 22.79
CA ASP A 180 9.49 5.33 23.17
C ASP A 180 8.84 5.98 21.94
N ARG A 181 9.48 5.83 20.78
CA ARG A 181 9.00 6.23 19.46
C ARG A 181 8.92 5.02 18.51
N ARG A 182 8.38 3.90 19.04
CA ARG A 182 8.26 2.68 18.26
C ARG A 182 7.44 2.89 16.98
N PRO A 183 7.72 2.13 15.91
CA PRO A 183 6.85 2.12 14.74
C PRO A 183 5.42 1.70 15.07
N GLU A 184 4.47 2.21 14.30
CA GLU A 184 3.07 1.75 14.28
C GLU A 184 2.93 0.61 13.26
N VAL A 185 2.15 -0.42 13.57
CA VAL A 185 1.87 -1.52 12.63
C VAL A 185 0.40 -1.52 12.22
N ILE A 186 0.18 -1.49 10.90
CA ILE A 186 -1.14 -1.60 10.28
C ILE A 186 -1.25 -2.99 9.65
N ALA A 187 -2.25 -3.79 10.05
CA ALA A 187 -2.52 -5.05 9.36
C ALA A 187 -3.31 -4.78 8.07
N MET A 188 -2.74 -5.15 6.91
CA MET A 188 -3.24 -4.79 5.58
C MET A 188 -3.99 -5.93 4.92
N GLY A 189 -5.27 -5.69 4.55
CA GLY A 189 -6.11 -6.63 3.80
C GLY A 189 -7.60 -6.32 3.92
N GLY A 190 -8.47 -7.29 3.56
CA GLY A 190 -9.92 -7.09 3.58
C GLY A 190 -10.72 -8.28 4.14
N GLY A 191 -10.06 -9.40 4.44
CA GLY A 191 -10.76 -10.61 4.91
C GLY A 191 -11.05 -10.60 6.41
N PRO A 192 -12.14 -11.26 6.87
CA PRO A 192 -12.60 -11.19 8.26
C PRO A 192 -11.57 -11.70 9.28
N ARG A 193 -10.81 -12.75 8.95
CA ARG A 193 -9.74 -13.27 9.83
C ARG A 193 -8.60 -12.29 10.02
N LEU A 194 -8.19 -11.59 8.96
CA LEU A 194 -7.17 -10.56 9.04
C LEU A 194 -7.66 -9.36 9.85
N THR A 195 -8.90 -8.95 9.64
CA THR A 195 -9.56 -7.89 10.40
C THR A 195 -9.57 -8.19 11.90
N GLU A 196 -9.93 -9.42 12.30
CA GLU A 196 -9.90 -9.85 13.70
C GLU A 196 -8.47 -9.73 14.29
N MET A 197 -7.44 -10.15 13.56
CA MET A 197 -6.04 -10.03 13.97
C MET A 197 -5.62 -8.57 14.11
N ALA A 198 -6.03 -7.70 13.19
CA ALA A 198 -5.76 -6.27 13.24
C ALA A 198 -6.34 -5.65 14.51
N LEU A 199 -7.63 -5.89 14.77
CA LEU A 199 -8.34 -5.36 15.93
C LEU A 199 -7.77 -5.87 17.26
N LYS A 200 -7.16 -7.06 17.30
CA LYS A 200 -6.53 -7.61 18.50
C LYS A 200 -5.09 -7.16 18.70
N HIS A 201 -4.27 -7.10 17.65
CA HIS A 201 -2.81 -7.08 17.78
C HIS A 201 -2.11 -5.90 17.09
N ALA A 202 -2.74 -5.24 16.09
CA ALA A 202 -2.13 -4.12 15.37
C ALA A 202 -2.49 -2.74 15.98
N ASP A 203 -1.81 -1.69 15.54
CA ASP A 203 -2.13 -0.31 15.85
C ASP A 203 -3.17 0.27 14.87
N GLY A 204 -3.48 -0.47 13.81
CA GLY A 204 -4.52 -0.10 12.85
C GLY A 204 -4.87 -1.21 11.88
N PHE A 205 -5.93 -0.96 11.12
CA PHE A 205 -6.41 -1.77 10.00
C PHE A 205 -6.25 -0.99 8.71
N GLY A 206 -5.69 -1.63 7.68
CA GLY A 206 -5.48 -1.06 6.37
C GLY A 206 -6.20 -1.85 5.27
N THR A 207 -6.77 -1.13 4.31
CA THR A 207 -7.40 -1.69 3.12
C THR A 207 -7.24 -0.73 1.94
N GLY A 208 -8.09 -0.77 0.93
CA GLY A 208 -7.92 0.11 -0.24
C GLY A 208 -9.21 0.62 -0.86
N ALA A 209 -9.10 1.75 -1.55
CA ALA A 209 -10.16 2.35 -2.34
C ALA A 209 -9.62 2.84 -3.71
N PRO A 210 -10.37 2.63 -4.79
CA PRO A 210 -11.71 2.03 -4.85
C PRO A 210 -11.71 0.49 -4.93
N PHE A 211 -10.56 -0.17 -4.94
CA PHE A 211 -10.38 -1.58 -5.33
C PHE A 211 -10.90 -2.62 -4.30
N VAL A 212 -11.06 -2.26 -3.02
CA VAL A 212 -11.75 -3.08 -2.00
C VAL A 212 -13.06 -2.42 -1.59
N TYR A 213 -13.02 -1.12 -1.33
CA TYR A 213 -14.18 -0.32 -0.99
C TYR A 213 -14.36 0.77 -2.05
N ALA A 214 -15.28 0.54 -3.00
CA ALA A 214 -15.66 1.54 -3.98
C ALA A 214 -16.68 2.55 -3.44
N ASP A 215 -17.44 2.17 -2.40
CA ASP A 215 -18.48 2.99 -1.78
C ASP A 215 -18.03 3.46 -0.38
N PRO A 216 -17.89 4.78 -0.16
CA PRO A 216 -17.53 5.34 1.14
C PRO A 216 -18.58 5.09 2.24
N VAL A 217 -19.85 4.82 1.90
CA VAL A 217 -20.88 4.46 2.88
C VAL A 217 -20.58 3.08 3.48
N ARG A 218 -20.29 2.09 2.65
CA ARG A 218 -19.87 0.76 3.10
C ARG A 218 -18.58 0.83 3.94
N TYR A 219 -17.65 1.70 3.57
CA TYR A 219 -16.44 1.91 4.36
C TYR A 219 -16.73 2.56 5.72
N ARG A 220 -17.65 3.53 5.78
CA ARG A 220 -18.09 4.13 7.06
C ARG A 220 -18.69 3.09 8.01
N ASP A 221 -19.52 2.20 7.48
CA ASP A 221 -20.12 1.14 8.28
C ASP A 221 -19.07 0.17 8.83
N LEU A 222 -18.05 -0.16 8.02
CA LEU A 222 -16.89 -0.92 8.47
C LEU A 222 -16.17 -0.24 9.63
N VAL A 223 -15.80 1.03 9.48
CA VAL A 223 -15.09 1.81 10.51
C VAL A 223 -15.91 1.86 11.80
N ARG A 224 -17.20 2.12 11.69
CA ARG A 224 -18.11 2.14 12.85
C ARG A 224 -18.15 0.80 13.57
N GLY A 225 -18.30 -0.30 12.84
CA GLY A 225 -18.30 -1.67 13.39
C GLY A 225 -16.98 -2.01 14.07
N HIS A 226 -15.85 -1.62 13.47
CA HIS A 226 -14.52 -1.88 14.04
C HIS A 226 -14.28 -1.06 15.32
N ARG A 227 -14.71 0.20 15.36
CA ARG A 227 -14.65 1.01 16.59
C ARG A 227 -15.46 0.40 17.73
N GLN A 228 -16.63 -0.15 17.43
CA GLN A 228 -17.41 -0.87 18.44
C GLN A 228 -16.67 -2.12 18.92
N THR A 229 -16.13 -2.91 18.02
CA THR A 229 -15.36 -4.12 18.37
C THR A 229 -14.12 -3.78 19.21
N LEU A 230 -13.42 -2.68 18.92
CA LEU A 230 -12.29 -2.23 19.74
C LEU A 230 -12.71 -1.91 21.17
N LYS A 231 -13.85 -1.23 21.36
CA LYS A 231 -14.43 -0.95 22.69
C LYS A 231 -14.78 -2.25 23.43
N ASP A 232 -15.39 -3.20 22.74
CA ASP A 232 -15.74 -4.52 23.31
C ASP A 232 -14.49 -5.31 23.73
N LEU A 233 -13.34 -5.10 23.03
CA LEU A 233 -12.03 -5.67 23.36
C LEU A 233 -11.29 -4.88 24.45
N GLY A 234 -11.83 -3.77 24.96
CA GLY A 234 -11.19 -2.90 25.93
C GLY A 234 -9.98 -2.13 25.34
N ARG A 235 -9.96 -1.93 24.02
CA ARG A 235 -8.90 -1.17 23.32
C ARG A 235 -9.36 0.25 23.05
N ALA A 236 -8.40 1.19 23.12
CA ALA A 236 -8.63 2.57 22.75
C ALA A 236 -8.94 2.66 21.25
N ASP A 237 -10.11 3.20 20.89
CA ASP A 237 -10.55 3.36 19.50
C ASP A 237 -10.12 4.70 18.88
N ASP A 238 -9.74 5.66 19.67
CA ASP A 238 -9.27 6.99 19.26
C ASP A 238 -7.81 6.99 18.78
N THR A 239 -7.01 6.04 19.24
CA THR A 239 -5.61 5.84 18.80
C THR A 239 -5.46 4.76 17.73
N PHE A 240 -6.54 4.06 17.38
CA PHE A 240 -6.51 3.02 16.35
C PHE A 240 -6.67 3.64 14.96
N HIS A 241 -5.77 3.28 14.04
CA HIS A 241 -5.73 3.85 12.69
C HIS A 241 -6.58 3.06 11.69
N PHE A 242 -7.26 3.80 10.82
CA PHE A 242 -7.93 3.28 9.64
C PHE A 242 -7.18 3.79 8.42
N ALA A 243 -6.37 2.92 7.80
CA ALA A 243 -5.53 3.28 6.67
C ALA A 243 -6.18 2.86 5.34
N LEU A 244 -6.16 3.76 4.36
CA LEU A 244 -6.56 3.47 2.99
C LEU A 244 -5.40 3.68 2.01
N HIS A 245 -5.20 2.68 1.16
CA HIS A 245 -4.42 2.83 -0.05
C HIS A 245 -5.36 3.28 -1.18
N HIS A 246 -5.06 4.41 -1.78
CA HIS A 246 -5.79 4.96 -2.91
C HIS A 246 -5.00 4.76 -4.20
N ILE A 247 -5.67 4.24 -5.22
CA ILE A 247 -5.09 4.09 -6.55
C ILE A 247 -5.51 5.30 -7.36
N ALA A 248 -4.54 6.14 -7.68
CA ALA A 248 -4.75 7.36 -8.43
C ALA A 248 -4.07 7.33 -9.81
N PHE A 249 -4.56 8.17 -10.69
CA PHE A 249 -3.97 8.45 -11.99
C PHE A 249 -4.05 9.96 -12.24
N ILE A 250 -2.99 10.68 -11.91
CA ILE A 250 -2.96 12.13 -12.02
C ILE A 250 -2.79 12.51 -13.50
N THR A 251 -3.68 13.38 -13.98
CA THR A 251 -3.68 13.93 -15.35
C THR A 251 -4.03 15.41 -15.31
N LYS A 252 -3.93 16.10 -16.44
CA LYS A 252 -4.30 17.52 -16.57
C LYS A 252 -5.81 17.74 -16.47
N GLY A 253 -6.62 16.69 -16.61
CA GLY A 253 -8.07 16.69 -16.52
C GLY A 253 -8.62 15.30 -16.78
N LYS A 254 -9.92 15.10 -16.51
CA LYS A 254 -10.57 13.80 -16.74
C LYS A 254 -10.53 13.36 -18.21
N ASP A 255 -10.63 14.30 -19.14
CA ASP A 255 -10.58 14.03 -20.58
C ASP A 255 -9.18 13.51 -21.00
N ASP A 256 -8.11 13.95 -20.35
CA ASP A 256 -6.77 13.43 -20.62
C ASP A 256 -6.61 11.95 -20.25
N PHE A 257 -7.39 11.44 -19.28
CA PHE A 257 -7.34 10.04 -18.89
C PHE A 257 -7.88 9.13 -19.99
N GLU A 258 -8.80 9.61 -20.83
CA GLU A 258 -9.43 8.82 -21.87
C GLU A 258 -8.44 8.23 -22.89
N GLN A 259 -7.29 8.86 -23.11
CA GLN A 259 -6.26 8.31 -24.00
C GLN A 259 -5.59 7.03 -23.45
N TYR A 260 -5.75 6.72 -22.16
CA TYR A 260 -5.12 5.58 -21.50
C TYR A 260 -6.08 4.41 -21.24
N VAL A 261 -7.40 4.58 -21.44
CA VAL A 261 -8.39 3.54 -21.11
C VAL A 261 -8.23 2.26 -21.94
N ASP A 262 -7.62 2.36 -23.12
CA ASP A 262 -7.33 1.22 -24.00
C ASP A 262 -5.90 0.68 -23.87
N ASN A 263 -5.05 1.30 -23.03
CA ASN A 263 -3.68 0.87 -22.82
C ASN A 263 -3.63 -0.53 -22.16
N PRO A 264 -2.86 -1.50 -22.68
CA PRO A 264 -2.80 -2.86 -22.15
C PRO A 264 -2.34 -2.96 -20.69
N LEU A 265 -1.45 -2.06 -20.23
CA LEU A 265 -1.00 -2.02 -18.83
C LEU A 265 -2.13 -1.56 -17.89
N VAL A 266 -2.89 -0.54 -18.29
CA VAL A 266 -4.05 -0.03 -17.54
C VAL A 266 -5.16 -1.08 -17.49
N LYS A 267 -5.46 -1.70 -18.63
CA LYS A 267 -6.44 -2.80 -18.73
C LYS A 267 -6.05 -4.00 -17.87
N TRP A 268 -4.76 -4.40 -17.89
CA TRP A 268 -4.28 -5.46 -17.01
C TRP A 268 -4.52 -5.13 -15.53
N TYR A 269 -4.19 -3.90 -15.12
CA TYR A 269 -4.44 -3.48 -13.75
C TYR A 269 -5.94 -3.47 -13.42
N ALA A 270 -6.78 -2.97 -14.32
CA ALA A 270 -8.23 -2.97 -14.13
C ALA A 270 -8.81 -4.38 -13.96
N ALA A 271 -8.37 -5.35 -14.77
CA ALA A 271 -8.79 -6.75 -14.66
C ALA A 271 -8.40 -7.40 -13.32
N THR A 272 -7.18 -7.10 -12.82
CA THR A 272 -6.56 -7.84 -11.71
C THR A 272 -6.58 -7.09 -10.39
N GLY A 273 -6.67 -5.78 -10.40
CA GLY A 273 -6.61 -4.88 -9.26
C GLY A 273 -7.78 -3.91 -9.14
N GLY A 274 -8.63 -3.78 -10.16
CA GLY A 274 -9.75 -2.83 -10.14
C GLY A 274 -10.82 -3.17 -9.09
N ARG A 275 -11.08 -4.45 -8.87
CA ARG A 275 -11.83 -4.98 -7.72
C ARG A 275 -11.12 -6.24 -7.24
N ILE A 276 -10.70 -6.25 -5.98
CA ILE A 276 -9.98 -7.38 -5.38
C ILE A 276 -10.85 -8.63 -5.32
N ASN A 277 -12.11 -8.47 -4.97
CA ASN A 277 -13.11 -9.51 -5.10
C ASN A 277 -13.86 -9.30 -6.42
N GLN A 278 -13.74 -10.23 -7.35
CA GLN A 278 -14.32 -10.09 -8.69
C GLN A 278 -15.85 -9.94 -8.69
N ARG A 279 -16.55 -10.46 -7.67
CA ARG A 279 -18.00 -10.27 -7.48
C ARG A 279 -18.39 -8.81 -7.22
N ASP A 280 -17.47 -7.98 -6.77
CA ASP A 280 -17.76 -6.56 -6.49
C ASP A 280 -17.96 -5.72 -7.77
N TRP A 281 -17.71 -6.30 -8.97
CA TRP A 281 -18.09 -5.71 -10.26
C TRP A 281 -19.59 -5.85 -10.57
N GLU A 282 -20.25 -6.92 -10.09
CA GLU A 282 -21.65 -7.22 -10.39
C GLU A 282 -22.63 -6.09 -9.98
N PRO A 283 -22.53 -5.50 -8.77
CA PRO A 283 -23.38 -4.37 -8.36
C PRO A 283 -23.18 -3.11 -9.21
N GLU A 284 -22.03 -2.99 -9.90
CA GLU A 284 -21.72 -1.87 -10.77
C GLU A 284 -22.17 -2.11 -12.24
N GLY A 285 -22.78 -3.28 -12.52
CA GLY A 285 -23.24 -3.67 -13.86
C GLY A 285 -22.11 -4.04 -14.83
N ILE A 286 -20.90 -4.32 -14.30
CA ILE A 286 -19.71 -4.66 -15.06
C ILE A 286 -19.47 -6.17 -14.97
N GLU A 287 -19.29 -6.82 -16.14
CA GLU A 287 -18.94 -8.25 -16.18
C GLU A 287 -17.49 -8.45 -15.76
N PRO A 288 -17.20 -9.30 -14.73
CA PRO A 288 -15.83 -9.60 -14.32
C PRO A 288 -15.00 -10.24 -15.44
N VAL A 289 -13.78 -9.79 -15.62
CA VAL A 289 -12.83 -10.37 -16.58
C VAL A 289 -12.17 -11.62 -16.03
N MET A 290 -11.81 -11.61 -14.75
CA MET A 290 -11.25 -12.78 -14.06
C MET A 290 -12.38 -13.66 -13.48
N PRO A 291 -12.12 -14.98 -13.25
CA PRO A 291 -13.09 -15.85 -12.60
C PRO A 291 -13.57 -15.29 -11.25
N LEU A 292 -14.83 -15.53 -10.88
CA LEU A 292 -15.44 -14.98 -9.66
C LEU A 292 -14.74 -15.39 -8.35
N ASP A 293 -14.03 -16.50 -8.35
CA ASP A 293 -13.19 -16.98 -7.24
C ASP A 293 -11.72 -16.56 -7.34
N TRP A 294 -11.37 -15.85 -8.41
CA TRP A 294 -10.01 -15.35 -8.59
C TRP A 294 -9.71 -14.22 -7.61
N HIS A 295 -8.54 -14.29 -7.00
CA HIS A 295 -8.04 -13.25 -6.12
C HIS A 295 -6.53 -13.11 -6.32
N TYR A 296 -6.05 -11.90 -6.56
CA TYR A 296 -4.64 -11.64 -6.88
C TYR A 296 -3.65 -12.25 -5.86
N ALA A 297 -3.98 -12.17 -4.56
CA ALA A 297 -3.10 -12.68 -3.50
C ALA A 297 -2.91 -14.20 -3.53
N PHE A 298 -3.74 -14.95 -4.26
CA PHE A 298 -3.66 -16.41 -4.37
C PHE A 298 -3.30 -16.88 -5.77
N HIS A 299 -3.63 -16.12 -6.81
CA HIS A 299 -3.57 -16.63 -8.19
C HIS A 299 -2.63 -15.83 -9.09
N MET A 300 -2.34 -14.55 -8.78
CA MET A 300 -1.59 -13.70 -9.70
C MET A 300 -0.11 -14.12 -9.80
N LYS A 301 0.30 -14.49 -11.01
CA LYS A 301 1.68 -14.80 -11.40
C LYS A 301 1.95 -14.19 -12.78
N PRO A 302 2.15 -12.89 -12.88
CA PRO A 302 2.15 -12.18 -14.17
C PRO A 302 3.22 -12.70 -15.13
N ASN A 303 4.40 -13.06 -14.62
CA ASN A 303 5.52 -13.51 -15.44
C ASN A 303 5.38 -14.96 -15.95
N SER A 304 4.45 -15.75 -15.44
CA SER A 304 4.19 -17.12 -15.92
C SER A 304 3.20 -17.18 -17.10
N MET A 305 2.50 -16.09 -17.38
CA MET A 305 1.52 -16.02 -18.47
C MET A 305 2.20 -15.77 -19.82
N THR A 306 1.66 -16.37 -20.86
CA THR A 306 2.04 -16.09 -22.24
C THR A 306 1.48 -14.73 -22.70
N PHE A 307 1.99 -14.20 -23.80
CA PHE A 307 1.46 -12.95 -24.37
C PHE A 307 -0.02 -13.09 -24.78
N ASP A 308 -0.40 -14.23 -25.37
CA ASP A 308 -1.77 -14.49 -25.80
C ASP A 308 -2.74 -14.58 -24.60
N GLU A 309 -2.31 -15.19 -23.49
CA GLU A 309 -3.11 -15.22 -22.25
C GLU A 309 -3.31 -13.82 -21.68
N LEU A 310 -2.25 -13.00 -21.66
CA LEU A 310 -2.35 -11.60 -21.21
C LEU A 310 -3.26 -10.79 -22.11
N LYS A 311 -3.11 -10.95 -23.42
CA LYS A 311 -3.96 -10.29 -24.43
C LYS A 311 -5.41 -10.71 -24.27
N ALA A 312 -5.71 -12.00 -24.09
CA ALA A 312 -7.06 -12.50 -23.88
C ALA A 312 -7.74 -11.90 -22.64
N VAL A 313 -6.96 -11.57 -21.59
CA VAL A 313 -7.45 -10.85 -20.41
C VAL A 313 -7.73 -9.39 -20.76
N THR A 314 -6.76 -8.69 -21.34
CA THR A 314 -6.86 -7.24 -21.60
C THR A 314 -7.91 -6.89 -22.66
N ASP A 315 -8.13 -7.75 -23.67
CA ASP A 315 -9.15 -7.55 -24.70
C ASP A 315 -10.59 -7.56 -24.15
N ARG A 316 -10.82 -8.21 -23.01
CA ARG A 316 -12.14 -8.25 -22.35
C ARG A 316 -12.42 -7.06 -21.44
N VAL A 317 -11.39 -6.28 -21.11
CA VAL A 317 -11.53 -5.11 -20.24
C VAL A 317 -12.18 -3.96 -21.00
N THR A 318 -13.28 -3.45 -20.48
CA THR A 318 -13.99 -2.31 -21.06
C THR A 318 -13.41 -0.99 -20.56
N PRO A 319 -13.53 0.11 -21.32
CA PRO A 319 -13.17 1.44 -20.84
C PRO A 319 -13.88 1.84 -19.54
N GLU A 320 -15.11 1.38 -19.34
CA GLU A 320 -15.86 1.65 -18.10
C GLU A 320 -15.21 0.96 -16.89
N MET A 321 -14.78 -0.30 -17.02
CA MET A 321 -14.04 -1.00 -15.97
C MET A 321 -12.77 -0.23 -15.60
N VAL A 322 -12.05 0.31 -16.59
CA VAL A 322 -10.86 1.13 -16.37
C VAL A 322 -11.20 2.39 -15.58
N ARG A 323 -12.21 3.16 -15.99
CA ARG A 323 -12.64 4.38 -15.29
C ARG A 323 -13.05 4.13 -13.83
N LYS A 324 -13.63 2.98 -13.53
CA LYS A 324 -14.02 2.58 -12.18
C LYS A 324 -12.84 2.09 -11.31
N THR A 325 -11.69 1.84 -11.94
CA THR A 325 -10.51 1.29 -11.25
C THR A 325 -9.70 2.37 -10.52
N PHE A 326 -9.66 3.59 -11.06
CA PHE A 326 -8.79 4.66 -10.58
C PHE A 326 -9.58 5.87 -10.10
N PHE A 327 -9.05 6.58 -9.11
CA PHE A 327 -9.36 7.99 -8.92
C PHE A 327 -8.49 8.78 -9.89
N TYR A 328 -9.07 9.49 -10.87
CA TYR A 328 -8.30 10.10 -11.94
C TYR A 328 -8.72 11.54 -12.25
N GLY A 329 -7.82 12.28 -12.86
CA GLY A 329 -7.99 13.66 -13.26
C GLY A 329 -6.98 14.59 -12.60
N THR A 330 -7.38 15.83 -12.36
CA THR A 330 -6.59 16.83 -11.63
C THR A 330 -6.47 16.45 -10.14
N PRO A 331 -5.55 17.08 -9.38
CA PRO A 331 -5.51 16.92 -7.92
C PRO A 331 -6.85 17.19 -7.24
N ASP A 332 -7.60 18.20 -7.70
CA ASP A 332 -8.95 18.52 -7.19
C ASP A 332 -9.95 17.39 -7.47
N ASP A 333 -9.93 16.81 -8.67
CA ASP A 333 -10.81 15.70 -9.03
C ASP A 333 -10.56 14.49 -8.14
N ILE A 334 -9.28 14.12 -7.97
CA ILE A 334 -8.87 12.99 -7.12
C ILE A 334 -9.21 13.24 -5.66
N ALA A 335 -8.93 14.44 -5.15
CA ALA A 335 -9.27 14.80 -3.76
C ALA A 335 -10.78 14.75 -3.50
N LYS A 336 -11.63 15.12 -4.46
CA LYS A 336 -13.10 15.01 -4.35
C LYS A 336 -13.56 13.56 -4.22
N GLU A 337 -12.90 12.61 -4.89
CA GLU A 337 -13.20 11.19 -4.80
C GLU A 337 -12.69 10.56 -3.48
N ILE A 338 -11.56 11.03 -2.95
CA ILE A 338 -10.97 10.51 -1.70
C ILE A 338 -11.65 11.07 -0.46
N ARG A 339 -12.05 12.35 -0.48
CA ARG A 339 -12.60 13.04 0.68
C ARG A 339 -13.79 12.32 1.36
N PRO A 340 -14.76 11.73 0.67
CA PRO A 340 -15.83 10.95 1.31
C PRO A 340 -15.32 9.78 2.17
N PHE A 341 -14.15 9.18 1.85
CA PHE A 341 -13.54 8.14 2.67
C PHE A 341 -12.87 8.71 3.92
N VAL A 342 -12.29 9.91 3.83
CA VAL A 342 -11.77 10.64 4.99
C VAL A 342 -12.92 10.99 5.93
N GLU A 343 -14.03 11.52 5.41
CA GLU A 343 -15.25 11.80 6.16
C GLU A 343 -15.89 10.54 6.77
N ALA A 344 -15.69 9.38 6.13
CA ALA A 344 -16.12 8.07 6.62
C ALA A 344 -15.21 7.50 7.72
N GLY A 345 -14.08 8.15 8.03
CA GLY A 345 -13.22 7.81 9.16
C GLY A 345 -11.83 7.28 8.82
N SER A 346 -11.36 7.40 7.57
CA SER A 346 -9.96 7.11 7.24
C SER A 346 -9.04 8.13 7.93
N THR A 347 -8.03 7.64 8.64
CA THR A 347 -7.06 8.47 9.37
C THR A 347 -5.69 8.52 8.69
N ILE A 348 -5.37 7.53 7.86
CA ILE A 348 -4.13 7.46 7.07
C ILE A 348 -4.52 7.18 5.61
N ASN A 349 -4.06 8.04 4.70
CA ASN A 349 -4.38 7.96 3.28
C ASN A 349 -3.08 7.89 2.48
N LEU A 350 -2.78 6.71 1.90
CA LEU A 350 -1.58 6.47 1.13
C LEU A 350 -1.93 6.42 -0.35
N ILE A 351 -1.35 7.32 -1.14
CA ILE A 351 -1.69 7.53 -2.54
C ILE A 351 -0.64 6.87 -3.43
N ALA A 352 -1.07 5.94 -4.27
CA ALA A 352 -0.28 5.35 -5.34
C ALA A 352 -0.71 5.97 -6.67
N ASP A 353 0.10 6.89 -7.19
CA ASP A 353 -0.12 7.46 -8.51
C ASP A 353 0.50 6.56 -9.59
N PHE A 354 -0.31 6.10 -10.52
CA PHE A 354 0.11 5.28 -11.66
C PHE A 354 0.35 6.09 -12.94
N GLY A 355 0.06 7.38 -12.92
CA GLY A 355 0.33 8.29 -14.04
C GLY A 355 1.77 8.16 -14.57
N PRO A 356 2.82 8.20 -13.73
CA PRO A 356 4.21 8.16 -14.18
C PRO A 356 4.64 6.89 -14.93
N ILE A 357 3.87 5.80 -14.86
CA ILE A 357 4.14 4.59 -15.65
C ILE A 357 3.86 4.84 -17.14
N LEU A 358 2.92 5.72 -17.46
CA LEU A 358 2.44 5.97 -18.82
C LEU A 358 2.70 7.38 -19.31
N VAL A 359 2.79 8.31 -18.40
CA VAL A 359 2.98 9.73 -18.71
C VAL A 359 4.38 10.13 -18.28
N PRO A 360 5.27 10.54 -19.19
CA PRO A 360 6.52 11.16 -18.80
C PRO A 360 6.21 12.46 -18.05
N VAL A 361 6.47 12.50 -16.78
CA VAL A 361 6.26 13.67 -15.94
C VAL A 361 7.54 13.94 -15.17
N GLU A 362 7.92 15.21 -15.09
CA GLU A 362 9.05 15.60 -14.24
C GLU A 362 8.72 15.27 -12.77
N PRO A 363 9.67 14.74 -11.99
CA PRO A 363 9.45 14.34 -10.61
C PRO A 363 8.87 15.47 -9.73
N GLU A 364 9.31 16.71 -9.93
CA GLU A 364 8.82 17.89 -9.22
C GLU A 364 7.34 18.12 -9.45
N ALA A 365 6.86 18.02 -10.69
CA ALA A 365 5.45 18.20 -11.02
C ALA A 365 4.58 17.10 -10.40
N THR A 366 5.09 15.85 -10.34
CA THR A 366 4.40 14.74 -9.67
C THR A 366 4.30 14.98 -8.17
N ILE A 367 5.39 15.47 -7.54
CA ILE A 367 5.43 15.80 -6.11
C ILE A 367 4.44 16.92 -5.79
N GLU A 368 4.43 18.03 -6.57
CA GLU A 368 3.53 19.15 -6.39
C GLU A 368 2.06 18.73 -6.50
N ALA A 369 1.71 17.97 -7.53
CA ALA A 369 0.36 17.46 -7.73
C ALA A 369 -0.10 16.53 -6.59
N SER A 370 0.78 15.63 -6.15
CA SER A 370 0.50 14.73 -5.03
C SER A 370 0.39 15.47 -3.70
N ALA A 371 1.23 16.48 -3.46
CA ALA A 371 1.17 17.34 -2.28
C ALA A 371 -0.16 18.13 -2.23
N GLU A 372 -0.64 18.60 -3.38
CA GLU A 372 -1.92 19.27 -3.47
C GLU A 372 -3.09 18.33 -3.11
N ILE A 373 -3.08 17.07 -3.57
CA ILE A 373 -4.06 16.06 -3.14
C ILE A 373 -4.00 15.90 -1.62
N CYS A 374 -2.81 15.71 -1.05
CA CYS A 374 -2.62 15.55 0.40
C CYS A 374 -3.17 16.75 1.18
N ARG A 375 -2.91 17.98 0.71
CA ARG A 375 -3.44 19.22 1.31
C ARG A 375 -4.96 19.25 1.28
N LEU A 376 -5.56 18.94 0.15
CA LEU A 376 -7.00 19.00 -0.06
C LEU A 376 -7.76 17.96 0.78
N ILE A 377 -7.25 16.74 0.91
CA ILE A 377 -7.91 15.70 1.72
C ILE A 377 -7.82 15.98 3.23
N LYS A 378 -6.72 16.59 3.69
CA LYS A 378 -6.56 16.99 5.10
C LYS A 378 -7.53 18.09 5.55
N GLN A 379 -8.01 18.90 4.62
CA GLN A 379 -9.02 19.96 4.90
C GLN A 379 -10.42 19.38 5.12
N GLY A 380 -10.69 18.14 4.73
CA GLY A 380 -11.96 17.43 4.88
C GLY A 380 -11.91 16.51 6.10
N GLY A 381 -11.91 17.03 7.33
CA GLY A 381 -11.98 16.18 8.53
C GLY A 381 -13.25 15.31 8.58
N PRO A 382 -13.27 14.22 9.40
CA PRO A 382 -14.45 13.38 9.55
C PRO A 382 -15.63 14.22 10.01
N LYS A 383 -16.76 14.04 9.36
CA LYS A 383 -18.06 14.59 9.78
C LYS A 383 -18.74 13.55 10.66
N ASP A 384 -19.12 13.98 11.89
CA ASP A 384 -19.85 13.16 12.89
C ASP A 384 -21.16 12.58 12.34
#